data_1249ba4e2d42b8b6e2754d0e28936748
#
_entry.id   1249ba4e2d42b8b6e2754d0e28936748
#
_cell.length_a   1.000
_cell.length_b   1.000
_cell.length_c   1.000
_cell.angle_alpha   90.00
_cell.angle_beta   90.00
_cell.angle_gamma   90.00
#
_symmetry.space_group_name_H-M   'P 1'
#
loop_
_entity.id
_entity.type
_entity.pdbx_description
1 polymer ?
#
loop_
_entity_poly.entity_id
_entity_poly.type
_entity_poly.pdbx_seq_one_letter_code
_entity_poly.pdbx_strand_id
1 'polypeptide(L)'
;MINLFLIGSLGSPWYAPQMIRSTTVLSVRHNGVAVMAGDGQVTFGDTVVKAGAKKIRRLYNDKILAGFAGSAADSFALCSRFESKLEQYRGNLERSAVELAKDWRTDRVLRRLEAMLLVMDADSTFLLSGTGDLIEPDDGIAAIGSGGAYALSAAKALARHTELDARAVAEQAMGIAASICIYTNANVTIEEL
;
A
#
# COMPACT_ATOMS: atom_id res chain seq x y z
N MET A 1 3.99 -58.12 -14.86
CA MET A 1 3.43 -57.16 -13.88
C MET A 1 3.81 -55.75 -14.35
N ILE A 2 2.90 -55.08 -15.04
CA ILE A 2 3.14 -53.74 -15.65
C ILE A 2 2.48 -52.76 -14.71
N ASN A 3 3.27 -51.89 -14.04
CA ASN A 3 2.78 -50.83 -13.20
C ASN A 3 2.22 -49.69 -14.06
N LEU A 4 0.93 -49.47 -13.95
CA LEU A 4 0.20 -48.42 -14.60
C LEU A 4 0.44 -47.11 -13.78
N PHE A 5 1.32 -46.25 -14.26
CA PHE A 5 1.46 -44.89 -13.73
C PHE A 5 0.20 -44.06 -14.04
N LEU A 6 -0.55 -43.70 -13.02
CA LEU A 6 -1.59 -42.70 -13.08
C LEU A 6 -0.96 -41.35 -13.45
N ILE A 7 -1.21 -40.92 -14.67
CA ILE A 7 -0.92 -39.55 -15.12
C ILE A 7 -1.99 -38.65 -14.49
N GLY A 8 -1.66 -38.07 -13.33
CA GLY A 8 -2.45 -36.98 -12.76
C GLY A 8 -2.57 -35.86 -13.79
N SER A 9 -3.77 -35.35 -14.01
CA SER A 9 -4.06 -34.24 -14.88
C SER A 9 -3.23 -33.02 -14.49
N LEU A 10 -2.17 -32.75 -15.27
CA LEU A 10 -1.46 -31.49 -15.24
C LEU A 10 -2.44 -30.44 -15.76
N GLY A 11 -3.04 -29.66 -14.85
CA GLY A 11 -3.75 -28.46 -15.22
C GLY A 11 -2.85 -27.61 -16.13
N SER A 12 -3.41 -27.13 -17.23
CA SER A 12 -2.71 -26.33 -18.24
C SER A 12 -1.94 -25.18 -17.56
N PRO A 13 -0.62 -25.05 -17.76
CA PRO A 13 0.16 -23.96 -17.16
C PRO A 13 -0.26 -22.56 -17.64
N TRP A 14 -1.15 -22.47 -18.61
CA TRP A 14 -1.62 -21.25 -19.24
C TRP A 14 -2.84 -20.60 -18.56
N TYR A 15 -3.39 -21.20 -17.48
CA TYR A 15 -4.60 -20.74 -16.78
C TYR A 15 -4.37 -20.45 -15.30
N ALA A 16 -3.21 -19.96 -14.92
CA ALA A 16 -3.10 -19.27 -13.64
C ALA A 16 -3.86 -17.93 -13.76
N PRO A 17 -4.79 -17.59 -12.83
CA PRO A 17 -5.44 -16.30 -12.86
C PRO A 17 -4.36 -15.22 -12.86
N GLN A 18 -4.30 -14.43 -13.93
CA GLN A 18 -3.33 -13.33 -14.05
C GLN A 18 -3.74 -12.26 -13.03
N MET A 19 -3.09 -12.26 -11.88
CA MET A 19 -3.33 -11.26 -10.86
C MET A 19 -2.66 -9.95 -11.25
N ILE A 20 -3.40 -8.85 -11.13
CA ILE A 20 -2.80 -7.51 -11.17
C ILE A 20 -1.96 -7.39 -9.90
N ARG A 21 -0.65 -7.36 -10.09
CA ARG A 21 0.32 -7.13 -9.01
C ARG A 21 1.03 -5.82 -9.32
N SER A 22 0.88 -4.87 -8.47
CA SER A 22 1.71 -3.68 -8.54
C SER A 22 1.33 -2.74 -7.42
N THR A 23 2.23 -2.43 -6.62
CA THR A 23 2.15 -1.25 -5.77
C THR A 23 3.24 -1.35 -4.73
N THR A 24 3.94 -0.26 -4.54
CA THR A 24 4.68 -0.02 -3.32
C THR A 24 4.29 1.36 -2.84
N VAL A 25 3.77 1.44 -1.63
CA VAL A 25 3.54 2.70 -0.93
C VAL A 25 4.26 2.62 0.40
N LEU A 26 4.99 3.68 0.72
CA LEU A 26 5.75 3.87 1.95
C LEU A 26 5.30 5.15 2.63
N SER A 27 5.05 5.12 3.93
CA SER A 27 4.94 6.30 4.79
C SER A 27 6.17 6.40 5.70
N VAL A 28 6.66 7.61 5.86
CA VAL A 28 7.78 7.94 6.77
C VAL A 28 7.39 9.16 7.58
N ARG A 29 7.34 8.99 8.89
CA ARG A 29 7.28 10.10 9.84
C ARG A 29 8.62 10.18 10.55
N HIS A 30 9.35 11.25 10.32
CA HIS A 30 10.70 11.42 10.85
C HIS A 30 10.99 12.90 11.11
N ASN A 31 11.55 13.21 12.28
CA ASN A 31 11.88 14.59 12.70
C ASN A 31 10.72 15.59 12.55
N GLY A 32 9.49 15.16 12.85
CA GLY A 32 8.30 16.02 12.81
C GLY A 32 7.70 16.23 11.41
N VAL A 33 8.27 15.62 10.37
CA VAL A 33 7.77 15.69 8.99
C VAL A 33 7.12 14.36 8.61
N ALA A 34 5.96 14.42 7.96
CA ALA A 34 5.20 13.28 7.50
C ALA A 34 5.21 13.20 5.97
N VAL A 35 5.72 12.11 5.43
CA VAL A 35 5.91 11.90 3.98
C VAL A 35 5.29 10.57 3.56
N MET A 36 4.63 10.57 2.41
CA MET A 36 4.16 9.35 1.76
C MET A 36 4.75 9.27 0.35
N ALA A 37 5.36 8.13 0.02
CA ALA A 37 5.94 7.84 -1.29
C ALA A 37 5.25 6.64 -1.94
N GLY A 38 5.01 6.70 -3.24
CA GLY A 38 4.43 5.61 -4.00
C GLY A 38 5.05 5.47 -5.38
N ASP A 39 5.30 4.23 -5.83
CA ASP A 39 5.78 3.96 -7.18
C ASP A 39 4.66 4.08 -8.22
N GLY A 40 5.03 4.15 -9.51
CA GLY A 40 4.08 4.33 -10.61
C GLY A 40 3.72 3.05 -11.37
N GLN A 41 4.27 1.88 -11.04
CA GLN A 41 4.11 0.67 -11.85
C GLN A 41 2.76 -0.01 -11.65
N VAL A 42 2.12 -0.41 -12.75
CA VAL A 42 1.00 -1.35 -12.80
C VAL A 42 1.39 -2.51 -13.69
N THR A 43 1.33 -3.74 -13.16
CA THR A 43 1.73 -4.97 -13.83
C THR A 43 0.54 -5.92 -13.95
N PHE A 44 0.35 -6.49 -15.11
CA PHE A 44 -0.64 -7.53 -15.39
C PHE A 44 0.10 -8.81 -15.77
N GLY A 45 0.07 -9.82 -14.91
CA GLY A 45 0.95 -10.98 -15.03
C GLY A 45 2.42 -10.55 -15.04
N ASP A 46 3.12 -10.81 -16.14
CA ASP A 46 4.53 -10.46 -16.32
C ASP A 46 4.74 -9.18 -17.17
N THR A 47 3.67 -8.45 -17.47
CA THR A 47 3.72 -7.29 -18.36
C THR A 47 3.44 -6.00 -17.59
N VAL A 48 4.34 -5.01 -17.72
CA VAL A 48 4.12 -3.66 -17.22
C VAL A 48 3.16 -2.94 -18.15
N VAL A 49 1.94 -2.65 -17.67
CA VAL A 49 0.90 -1.97 -18.44
C VAL A 49 0.83 -0.47 -18.21
N LYS A 50 1.41 0.02 -17.10
CA LYS A 50 1.52 1.44 -16.80
C LYS A 50 2.73 1.69 -15.88
N ALA A 51 3.46 2.78 -16.15
CA ALA A 51 4.66 3.13 -15.39
C ALA A 51 4.52 4.41 -14.54
N GLY A 52 3.45 5.17 -14.70
CA GLY A 52 3.22 6.45 -14.01
C GLY A 52 1.83 6.51 -13.36
N ALA A 53 1.41 5.48 -12.65
CA ALA A 53 0.16 5.50 -11.89
C ALA A 53 0.33 6.32 -10.61
N LYS A 54 -0.69 7.12 -10.27
CA LYS A 54 -0.73 7.82 -8.98
C LYS A 54 -1.40 6.92 -7.95
N LYS A 55 -0.67 6.52 -6.91
CA LYS A 55 -1.09 5.61 -5.85
C LYS A 55 -1.32 6.31 -4.52
N ILE A 56 -1.06 7.61 -4.47
CA ILE A 56 -1.27 8.48 -3.32
C ILE A 56 -2.33 9.50 -3.67
N ARG A 57 -3.21 9.80 -2.71
CA ARG A 57 -4.22 10.84 -2.79
C ARG A 57 -4.15 11.75 -1.58
N ARG A 58 -4.41 13.03 -1.80
CA ARG A 58 -4.70 14.00 -0.74
C ARG A 58 -6.20 14.01 -0.50
N LEU A 59 -6.59 13.87 0.75
CA LEU A 59 -7.97 13.81 1.21
C LEU A 59 -8.23 14.92 2.23
N TYR A 60 -9.51 15.22 2.44
CA TYR A 60 -10.00 16.14 3.47
C TYR A 60 -9.21 17.45 3.52
N ASN A 61 -9.41 18.30 2.52
CA ASN A 61 -8.73 19.63 2.39
C ASN A 61 -7.20 19.52 2.43
N ASP A 62 -6.64 18.52 1.76
CA ASP A 62 -5.19 18.23 1.66
C ASP A 62 -4.47 17.92 2.98
N LYS A 63 -5.21 17.67 4.05
CA LYS A 63 -4.67 17.39 5.39
C LYS A 63 -4.34 15.92 5.65
N ILE A 64 -4.78 15.03 4.78
CA ILE A 64 -4.61 13.59 4.93
C ILE A 64 -4.03 13.01 3.64
N LEU A 65 -3.00 12.20 3.75
CA LEU A 65 -2.47 11.38 2.67
C LEU A 65 -3.01 9.96 2.79
N ALA A 66 -3.42 9.40 1.65
CA ALA A 66 -3.90 8.03 1.55
C ALA A 66 -3.21 7.30 0.39
N GLY A 67 -2.58 6.17 0.69
CA GLY A 67 -1.93 5.29 -0.27
C GLY A 67 -2.63 3.93 -0.32
N PHE A 68 -2.72 3.35 -1.50
CA PHE A 68 -3.49 2.12 -1.74
C PHE A 68 -2.62 1.07 -2.40
N ALA A 69 -2.78 -0.19 -1.97
CA ALA A 69 -2.19 -1.36 -2.61
C ALA A 69 -3.26 -2.44 -2.81
N GLY A 70 -3.22 -3.13 -3.96
CA GLY A 70 -4.17 -4.16 -4.34
C GLY A 70 -4.82 -3.92 -5.69
N SER A 71 -6.01 -4.46 -5.92
CA SER A 71 -6.79 -4.25 -7.13
C SER A 71 -7.19 -2.76 -7.27
N ALA A 72 -7.11 -2.21 -8.48
CA ALA A 72 -7.49 -0.82 -8.74
C ALA A 72 -8.96 -0.55 -8.38
N ALA A 73 -9.87 -1.47 -8.73
CA ALA A 73 -11.29 -1.33 -8.44
C ALA A 73 -11.57 -1.33 -6.93
N ASP A 74 -10.90 -2.23 -6.20
CA ASP A 74 -11.04 -2.35 -4.74
C ASP A 74 -10.45 -1.13 -4.03
N SER A 75 -9.32 -0.63 -4.53
CA SER A 75 -8.68 0.58 -4.03
C SER A 75 -9.60 1.81 -4.18
N PHE A 76 -10.31 1.95 -5.31
CA PHE A 76 -11.27 3.04 -5.50
C PHE A 76 -12.46 2.94 -4.56
N ALA A 77 -13.04 1.74 -4.40
CA ALA A 77 -14.17 1.52 -3.50
C ALA A 77 -13.80 1.85 -2.05
N LEU A 78 -12.61 1.42 -1.63
CA LEU A 78 -12.08 1.68 -0.29
C LEU A 78 -11.81 3.16 -0.05
N CYS A 79 -11.23 3.86 -1.05
CA CYS A 79 -10.98 5.29 -0.99
C CYS A 79 -12.27 6.08 -0.77
N SER A 80 -13.30 5.84 -1.58
CA SER A 80 -14.59 6.52 -1.46
C SER A 80 -15.26 6.28 -0.10
N ARG A 81 -15.13 5.07 0.42
CA ARG A 81 -15.63 4.76 1.77
C ARG A 81 -14.87 5.51 2.85
N PHE A 82 -13.55 5.58 2.71
CA PHE A 82 -12.72 6.32 3.67
C PHE A 82 -13.00 7.81 3.63
N GLU A 83 -13.11 8.42 2.44
CA GLU A 83 -13.52 9.82 2.26
C GLU A 83 -14.85 10.10 2.97
N SER A 84 -15.85 9.23 2.82
CA SER A 84 -17.13 9.39 3.51
C SER A 84 -16.99 9.34 5.04
N LYS A 85 -16.09 8.52 5.57
CA LYS A 85 -15.79 8.50 7.03
C LYS A 85 -15.09 9.78 7.46
N LEU A 86 -14.14 10.28 6.68
CA LEU A 86 -13.47 11.55 6.99
C LEU A 86 -14.46 12.72 7.05
N GLU A 87 -15.39 12.81 6.12
CA GLU A 87 -16.45 13.81 6.15
C GLU A 87 -17.35 13.64 7.39
N GLN A 88 -17.79 12.40 7.67
CA GLN A 88 -18.64 12.09 8.82
C GLN A 88 -17.98 12.46 10.16
N TYR A 89 -16.68 12.24 10.28
CA TYR A 89 -15.93 12.48 11.52
C TYR A 89 -15.06 13.73 11.46
N ARG A 90 -15.38 14.66 10.54
CA ARG A 90 -14.77 16.00 10.43
C ARG A 90 -13.24 15.97 10.36
N GLY A 91 -12.69 15.03 9.59
CA GLY A 91 -11.25 14.87 9.37
C GLY A 91 -10.50 14.19 10.53
N ASN A 92 -11.18 13.65 11.53
CA ASN A 92 -10.51 12.87 12.56
C ASN A 92 -10.01 11.54 11.96
N LEU A 93 -8.70 11.45 11.72
CA LEU A 93 -8.07 10.33 11.03
C LEU A 93 -8.27 9.02 11.79
N GLU A 94 -7.92 8.99 13.07
CA GLU A 94 -8.02 7.78 13.90
C GLU A 94 -9.44 7.23 13.93
N ARG A 95 -10.43 8.09 14.25
CA ARG A 95 -11.82 7.67 14.30
C ARG A 95 -12.33 7.17 12.95
N SER A 96 -11.97 7.85 11.87
CA SER A 96 -12.36 7.45 10.52
C SER A 96 -11.77 6.10 10.14
N ALA A 97 -10.52 5.84 10.50
CA ALA A 97 -9.84 4.58 10.27
C ALA A 97 -10.46 3.43 11.09
N VAL A 98 -10.73 3.66 12.39
CA VAL A 98 -11.43 2.68 13.26
C VAL A 98 -12.80 2.31 12.71
N GLU A 99 -13.60 3.30 12.33
CA GLU A 99 -14.96 3.05 11.82
C GLU A 99 -14.95 2.39 10.43
N LEU A 100 -13.96 2.69 9.57
CA LEU A 100 -13.76 1.96 8.32
C LEU A 100 -13.36 0.50 8.58
N ALA A 101 -12.46 0.24 9.51
CA ALA A 101 -12.05 -1.13 9.88
C ALA A 101 -13.23 -1.96 10.41
N LYS A 102 -14.12 -1.36 11.21
CA LYS A 102 -15.36 -2.01 11.67
C LYS A 102 -16.29 -2.36 10.50
N ASP A 103 -16.51 -1.41 9.58
CA ASP A 103 -17.31 -1.66 8.38
C ASP A 103 -16.68 -2.78 7.55
N TRP A 104 -15.35 -2.77 7.38
CA TRP A 104 -14.63 -3.78 6.60
C TRP A 104 -14.83 -5.19 7.16
N ARG A 105 -14.84 -5.34 8.48
CA ARG A 105 -15.09 -6.64 9.14
C ARG A 105 -16.52 -7.13 9.03
N THR A 106 -17.49 -6.24 8.95
CA THR A 106 -18.94 -6.57 9.02
C THR A 106 -19.61 -6.61 7.65
N ASP A 107 -19.15 -5.81 6.69
CA ASP A 107 -19.71 -5.76 5.34
C ASP A 107 -19.18 -6.92 4.50
N ARG A 108 -20.10 -7.74 3.95
CA ARG A 108 -19.77 -8.91 3.12
C ARG A 108 -19.08 -8.55 1.81
N VAL A 109 -19.31 -7.36 1.29
CA VAL A 109 -18.68 -6.86 0.05
C VAL A 109 -17.24 -6.41 0.36
N LEU A 110 -17.06 -5.61 1.39
CA LEU A 110 -15.74 -5.12 1.79
C LEU A 110 -14.79 -6.26 2.17
N ARG A 111 -15.27 -7.29 2.85
CA ARG A 111 -14.47 -8.47 3.23
C ARG A 111 -13.87 -9.25 2.07
N ARG A 112 -14.33 -9.01 0.84
CA ARG A 112 -13.81 -9.65 -0.38
C ARG A 112 -12.77 -8.78 -1.09
N LEU A 113 -12.55 -7.55 -0.62
CA LEU A 113 -11.58 -6.66 -1.23
C LEU A 113 -10.15 -7.13 -0.92
N GLU A 114 -9.39 -7.36 -1.96
CA GLU A 114 -7.94 -7.63 -1.88
C GLU A 114 -7.20 -6.30 -1.97
N ALA A 115 -7.30 -5.49 -0.92
CA ALA A 115 -6.67 -4.18 -0.85
C ALA A 115 -6.08 -3.92 0.54
N MET A 116 -5.13 -3.01 0.58
CA MET A 116 -4.56 -2.41 1.79
C MET A 116 -4.62 -0.90 1.65
N LEU A 117 -4.82 -0.23 2.77
CA LEU A 117 -4.86 1.23 2.83
C LEU A 117 -3.85 1.71 3.86
N LEU A 118 -3.01 2.66 3.46
CA LEU A 118 -2.09 3.36 4.33
C LEU A 118 -2.49 4.83 4.37
N VAL A 119 -2.79 5.35 5.56
CA VAL A 119 -3.26 6.72 5.75
C VAL A 119 -2.43 7.44 6.79
N MET A 120 -2.23 8.74 6.59
CA MET A 120 -1.52 9.58 7.55
C MET A 120 -2.02 11.02 7.51
N ASP A 121 -1.94 11.68 8.65
CA ASP A 121 -2.06 13.13 8.81
C ASP A 121 -0.77 13.70 9.44
N ALA A 122 -0.80 14.91 9.97
CA ALA A 122 0.35 15.52 10.63
C ALA A 122 0.80 14.74 11.88
N ASP A 123 -0.10 14.03 12.56
CA ASP A 123 0.14 13.46 13.89
C ASP A 123 0.23 11.93 13.91
N SER A 124 -0.58 11.24 13.08
CA SER A 124 -0.77 9.79 13.14
C SER A 124 -0.61 9.11 11.78
N THR A 125 -0.29 7.81 11.80
CA THR A 125 -0.21 6.95 10.61
C THR A 125 -0.91 5.63 10.91
N PHE A 126 -1.80 5.18 10.02
CA PHE A 126 -2.51 3.91 10.17
C PHE A 126 -2.45 3.07 8.91
N LEU A 127 -2.22 1.77 9.12
CA LEU A 127 -2.34 0.74 8.10
C LEU A 127 -3.63 -0.05 8.34
N LEU A 128 -4.46 -0.15 7.30
CA LEU A 128 -5.66 -0.98 7.29
C LEU A 128 -5.48 -2.13 6.30
N SER A 129 -5.72 -3.36 6.76
CA SER A 129 -5.64 -4.57 5.92
C SER A 129 -7.01 -5.00 5.42
N GLY A 130 -7.02 -5.84 4.37
CA GLY A 130 -8.24 -6.44 3.81
C GLY A 130 -9.01 -7.34 4.78
N THR A 131 -8.42 -7.72 5.91
CA THR A 131 -9.06 -8.47 7.00
C THR A 131 -9.74 -7.55 8.03
N GLY A 132 -9.58 -6.22 7.88
CA GLY A 132 -10.11 -5.22 8.81
C GLY A 132 -9.23 -5.01 10.04
N ASP A 133 -7.94 -5.35 9.95
CA ASP A 133 -6.98 -5.00 10.98
C ASP A 133 -6.59 -3.53 10.83
N LEU A 134 -6.45 -2.84 11.95
CA LEU A 134 -5.96 -1.48 12.05
C LEU A 134 -4.68 -1.49 12.87
N ILE A 135 -3.60 -1.00 12.28
CA ILE A 135 -2.26 -1.01 12.89
C ILE A 135 -1.68 0.39 12.83
N GLU A 136 -1.26 0.92 13.96
CA GLU A 136 -0.42 2.09 14.06
C GLU A 136 1.04 1.65 14.22
N PRO A 137 1.98 2.08 13.35
CA PRO A 137 3.37 1.69 13.46
C PRO A 137 4.06 2.44 14.60
N ASP A 138 4.80 1.72 15.47
CA ASP A 138 5.46 2.28 16.67
C ASP A 138 6.50 3.36 16.34
N ASP A 139 7.14 3.29 15.18
CA ASP A 139 8.20 4.19 14.73
C ASP A 139 7.76 5.15 13.61
N GLY A 140 6.45 5.22 13.33
CA GLY A 140 5.89 6.11 12.31
C GLY A 140 6.24 5.72 10.86
N ILE A 141 6.84 4.53 10.64
CA ILE A 141 7.22 4.05 9.31
C ILE A 141 6.41 2.80 8.97
N ALA A 142 5.66 2.85 7.88
CA ALA A 142 4.88 1.73 7.37
C ALA A 142 4.96 1.64 5.86
N ALA A 143 4.80 0.43 5.31
CA ALA A 143 4.72 0.24 3.87
C ALA A 143 3.74 -0.87 3.51
N ILE A 144 3.15 -0.77 2.32
CA ILE A 144 2.20 -1.72 1.76
C ILE A 144 2.57 -2.09 0.32
N GLY A 145 2.06 -3.23 -0.12
CA GLY A 145 2.20 -3.72 -1.49
C GLY A 145 3.44 -4.58 -1.72
N SER A 146 3.70 -4.92 -2.98
CA SER A 146 4.69 -5.94 -3.39
C SER A 146 6.13 -5.60 -2.99
N GLY A 147 6.53 -4.33 -3.09
CA GLY A 147 7.85 -3.84 -2.66
C GLY A 147 7.88 -3.32 -1.22
N GLY A 148 6.75 -3.42 -0.50
CA GLY A 148 6.58 -2.81 0.82
C GLY A 148 7.62 -3.27 1.84
N ALA A 149 7.92 -4.57 1.91
CA ALA A 149 8.90 -5.10 2.85
C ALA A 149 10.32 -4.54 2.59
N TYR A 150 10.71 -4.36 1.32
CA TYR A 150 12.01 -3.79 0.97
C TYR A 150 12.08 -2.30 1.30
N ALA A 151 11.02 -1.53 0.93
CA ALA A 151 10.92 -0.12 1.26
C ALA A 151 10.92 0.12 2.77
N LEU A 152 10.15 -0.67 3.54
CA LEU A 152 10.08 -0.59 4.99
C LEU A 152 11.43 -0.84 5.64
N SER A 153 12.10 -1.93 5.25
CA SER A 153 13.43 -2.29 5.81
C SER A 153 14.46 -1.21 5.52
N ALA A 154 14.49 -0.70 4.29
CA ALA A 154 15.41 0.37 3.89
C ALA A 154 15.11 1.66 4.65
N ALA A 155 13.83 2.09 4.73
CA ALA A 155 13.44 3.31 5.43
C ALA A 155 13.80 3.26 6.92
N LYS A 156 13.54 2.13 7.60
CA LYS A 156 13.91 1.95 9.01
C LYS A 156 15.43 1.99 9.24
N ALA A 157 16.20 1.41 8.33
CA ALA A 157 17.67 1.46 8.42
C ALA A 157 18.19 2.89 8.20
N LEU A 158 17.70 3.57 7.17
CA LEU A 158 18.12 4.95 6.84
C LEU A 158 17.74 5.92 7.97
N ALA A 159 16.50 5.87 8.46
CA ALA A 159 16.05 6.75 9.53
C ALA A 159 16.82 6.57 10.86
N ARG A 160 17.33 5.35 11.13
CA ARG A 160 18.06 5.06 12.38
C ARG A 160 19.56 5.35 12.31
N HIS A 161 20.15 5.29 11.13
CA HIS A 161 21.62 5.27 10.96
C HIS A 161 22.14 6.39 10.08
N THR A 162 21.29 7.34 9.67
CA THR A 162 21.71 8.51 8.88
C THR A 162 21.01 9.77 9.39
N GLU A 163 21.51 10.93 8.96
CA GLU A 163 20.93 12.25 9.24
C GLU A 163 19.96 12.72 8.12
N LEU A 164 19.46 11.79 7.30
CA LEU A 164 18.53 12.11 6.22
C LEU A 164 17.20 12.59 6.78
N ASP A 165 16.58 13.57 6.13
CA ASP A 165 15.21 13.97 6.41
C ASP A 165 14.18 12.93 5.94
N ALA A 166 12.92 13.11 6.33
CA ALA A 166 11.84 12.16 6.00
C ALA A 166 11.69 11.95 4.49
N ARG A 167 11.84 13.03 3.70
CA ARG A 167 11.72 12.98 2.25
C ARG A 167 12.85 12.19 1.60
N ALA A 168 14.10 12.46 2.01
CA ALA A 168 15.27 11.74 1.50
C ALA A 168 15.26 10.26 1.91
N VAL A 169 14.84 9.95 3.14
CA VAL A 169 14.61 8.56 3.60
C VAL A 169 13.60 7.86 2.69
N ALA A 170 12.45 8.48 2.42
CA ALA A 170 11.41 7.89 1.58
C ALA A 170 11.90 7.68 0.14
N GLU A 171 12.58 8.66 -0.45
CA GLU A 171 13.10 8.60 -1.82
C GLU A 171 14.13 7.48 -1.99
N GLN A 172 15.12 7.41 -1.10
CA GLN A 172 16.14 6.38 -1.15
C GLN A 172 15.59 4.98 -0.87
N ALA A 173 14.68 4.85 0.10
CA ALA A 173 14.05 3.57 0.42
C ALA A 173 13.22 3.04 -0.76
N MET A 174 12.49 3.91 -1.45
CA MET A 174 11.75 3.55 -2.66
C MET A 174 12.67 3.17 -3.82
N GLY A 175 13.81 3.86 -3.97
CA GLY A 175 14.85 3.50 -4.94
C GLY A 175 15.44 2.10 -4.68
N ILE A 176 15.72 1.77 -3.42
CA ILE A 176 16.19 0.44 -3.01
C ILE A 176 15.11 -0.61 -3.32
N ALA A 177 13.85 -0.36 -2.96
CA ALA A 177 12.75 -1.26 -3.25
C ALA A 177 12.59 -1.50 -4.77
N ALA A 178 12.72 -0.46 -5.59
CA ALA A 178 12.64 -0.55 -7.05
C ALA A 178 13.80 -1.36 -7.66
N SER A 179 14.99 -1.37 -7.03
CA SER A 179 16.13 -2.16 -7.49
C SER A 179 16.00 -3.68 -7.20
N ILE A 180 15.08 -4.06 -6.31
CA ILE A 180 14.91 -5.44 -5.84
C ILE A 180 13.58 -6.04 -6.32
N CYS A 181 12.49 -5.30 -6.20
CA CYS A 181 11.14 -5.76 -6.50
C CYS A 181 10.77 -5.51 -7.96
N ILE A 182 10.58 -6.57 -8.73
CA ILE A 182 10.19 -6.48 -10.15
C ILE A 182 8.82 -5.81 -10.38
N TYR A 183 8.00 -5.67 -9.33
CA TYR A 183 6.68 -5.02 -9.36
C TYR A 183 6.71 -3.56 -8.90
N THR A 184 7.90 -2.97 -8.73
CA THR A 184 8.13 -1.60 -8.27
C THR A 184 9.08 -0.90 -9.22
N ASN A 185 8.75 0.32 -9.65
CA ASN A 185 9.63 1.10 -10.50
C ASN A 185 10.16 2.37 -9.81
N ALA A 186 11.12 3.04 -10.45
CA ALA A 186 11.75 4.26 -9.94
C ALA A 186 10.93 5.55 -10.22
N ASN A 187 9.75 5.44 -10.85
CA ASN A 187 8.85 6.59 -11.04
C ASN A 187 8.07 6.84 -9.74
N VAL A 188 8.70 7.49 -8.79
CA VAL A 188 8.16 7.69 -7.44
C VAL A 188 7.45 9.05 -7.36
N THR A 189 6.20 9.04 -6.86
CA THR A 189 5.49 10.24 -6.41
C THR A 189 5.70 10.37 -4.91
N ILE A 190 6.04 11.57 -4.44
CA ILE A 190 6.25 11.88 -3.02
C ILE A 190 5.36 13.05 -2.64
N GLU A 191 4.58 12.86 -1.58
CA GLU A 191 3.70 13.86 -0.98
C GLU A 191 4.10 14.10 0.48
N GLU A 192 4.02 15.35 0.93
CA GLU A 192 4.44 15.80 2.26
C GLU A 192 3.34 16.63 2.92
N LEU A 193 3.18 16.48 4.26
CA LEU A 193 2.24 17.21 5.11
C LEU A 193 2.97 18.16 6.06
#